data_7c49e7f733de4f4d3d71ce96ec367a6c
#
_entry.id   7c49e7f733de4f4d3d71ce96ec367a6c
#
_cell.length_a   1.000
_cell.length_b   1.000
_cell.length_c   1.000
_cell.angle_alpha   90.00
_cell.angle_beta   90.00
_cell.angle_gamma   90.00
#
_symmetry.space_group_name_H-M   'P 1'
#
loop_
_entity.id
_entity.type
_entity.pdbx_description
1 polymer ?
#
loop_
_entity_poly.entity_id
_entity_poly.type
_entity_poly.pdbx_seq_one_letter_code
_entity_poly.pdbx_strand_id
1 'polypeptide(L)'
;MRVLLMSTPYPLEENPIPPLSLSYLAAVLQREGIEVQILDLLVSKNSPSKIREKLEEYQPQVVGATCVTLNYPTAAKNLKVCKDFDPRIVTMLGGPHASFALEETLLRALWIDVLVIGEGEMTLVELVRALEKGNDFRQVAGIAFREDKRVVTTEPRPLVEDLDEHPVPARHLLPLSKYRALNVPCTVITSRGCPYRCIFCSGPRLFGRRVRFRDPKLVVDEIESILGEFNFEKINIVDDTFTLNHRHARAVCDEIMRRNLKFQWNVFARADTVTEDLMKRMKEAGCAWLLFGVESAAPEILKTIKKGITPDDIRKGTKIATEAGVKVFNSFILGLPGESPETARQSLAFAQELDRDYDAKYGFHLLSPLPGTELYEKPEDYGLRILSRNWAKYDANEPITETETMSPEMVLEVIADYDQAVACAWEEIKRKAEAGDPLYEEEIRGKASHEFVWRLLKGDVIERLGRMKDGDDPVVQLAQRVSRRLDVPLDVAEQEMARLVQMGLLKRELTQGGFIWKWG
;
A
#
# COMPACT_ATOMS: atom_id res chain seq x y z
N MET A 1 8.19 -28.28 0.99
CA MET A 1 6.74 -27.89 0.99
C MET A 1 6.48 -26.82 -0.05
N ARG A 2 5.22 -26.70 -0.54
CA ARG A 2 4.78 -25.62 -1.43
C ARG A 2 3.99 -24.58 -0.62
N VAL A 3 4.38 -23.32 -0.73
CA VAL A 3 3.80 -22.19 -0.01
C VAL A 3 3.08 -21.27 -1.00
N LEU A 4 1.82 -20.94 -0.74
CA LEU A 4 1.09 -19.92 -1.49
C LEU A 4 0.92 -18.68 -0.61
N LEU A 5 1.44 -17.54 -1.06
CA LEU A 5 1.22 -16.24 -0.41
C LEU A 5 0.13 -15.48 -1.15
N MET A 6 -0.80 -14.87 -0.41
CA MET A 6 -1.90 -14.11 -0.99
C MET A 6 -1.86 -12.65 -0.55
N SER A 7 -1.99 -11.74 -1.51
CA SER A 7 -2.32 -10.36 -1.21
C SER A 7 -3.83 -10.23 -0.93
N THR A 8 -4.20 -9.20 -0.18
CA THR A 8 -5.59 -8.97 0.19
C THR A 8 -6.01 -7.59 -0.30
N PRO A 9 -7.02 -7.48 -1.18
CA PRO A 9 -7.48 -6.20 -1.69
C PRO A 9 -8.09 -5.34 -0.57
N TYR A 10 -7.90 -4.04 -0.70
CA TYR A 10 -8.56 -3.03 0.11
C TYR A 10 -9.94 -2.71 -0.46
N PRO A 11 -10.95 -2.44 0.36
CA PRO A 11 -12.32 -2.18 -0.12
C PRO A 11 -12.44 -1.00 -1.09
N LEU A 12 -11.61 0.03 -0.90
CA LEU A 12 -11.71 1.31 -1.62
C LEU A 12 -10.45 1.66 -2.44
N GLU A 13 -9.49 0.76 -2.54
CA GLU A 13 -8.23 1.08 -3.22
C GLU A 13 -8.35 0.95 -4.74
N GLU A 14 -8.24 2.06 -5.44
CA GLU A 14 -8.17 2.12 -6.90
C GLU A 14 -6.72 2.21 -7.41
N ASN A 15 -5.75 2.52 -6.54
CA ASN A 15 -4.33 2.66 -6.86
C ASN A 15 -3.48 1.63 -6.10
N PRO A 16 -3.65 0.32 -6.37
CA PRO A 16 -2.86 -0.70 -5.71
C PRO A 16 -1.40 -0.58 -6.11
N ILE A 17 -0.51 -0.84 -5.15
CA ILE A 17 0.93 -0.93 -5.39
C ILE A 17 1.39 -2.38 -5.28
N PRO A 18 2.47 -2.80 -6.00
CA PRO A 18 3.00 -4.15 -5.88
C PRO A 18 3.30 -4.51 -4.42
N PRO A 19 2.82 -5.67 -3.89
CA PRO A 19 2.94 -6.02 -2.49
C PRO A 19 4.39 -6.37 -2.11
N LEU A 20 5.15 -5.36 -1.66
CA LEU A 20 6.57 -5.48 -1.32
C LEU A 20 6.81 -6.52 -0.21
N SER A 21 5.94 -6.55 0.82
CA SER A 21 6.06 -7.51 1.92
C SER A 21 6.00 -8.95 1.45
N LEU A 22 5.06 -9.30 0.55
CA LEU A 22 4.98 -10.65 -0.01
C LEU A 22 6.18 -10.99 -0.89
N SER A 23 6.73 -9.99 -1.58
CA SER A 23 7.93 -10.19 -2.38
C SER A 23 9.17 -10.48 -1.52
N TYR A 24 9.32 -9.83 -0.36
CA TYR A 24 10.37 -10.16 0.62
C TYR A 24 10.17 -11.56 1.20
N LEU A 25 8.96 -11.89 1.65
CA LEU A 25 8.64 -13.23 2.19
C LEU A 25 8.91 -14.32 1.16
N ALA A 26 8.52 -14.11 -0.09
CA ALA A 26 8.81 -15.06 -1.16
C ALA A 26 10.32 -15.20 -1.43
N ALA A 27 11.06 -14.09 -1.42
CA ALA A 27 12.49 -14.10 -1.66
C ALA A 27 13.26 -14.90 -0.59
N VAL A 28 12.93 -14.76 0.68
CA VAL A 28 13.58 -15.54 1.75
C VAL A 28 13.21 -17.02 1.67
N LEU A 29 11.97 -17.36 1.31
CA LEU A 29 11.58 -18.75 1.07
C LEU A 29 12.35 -19.37 -0.10
N GLN A 30 12.47 -18.65 -1.23
CA GLN A 30 13.24 -19.10 -2.39
C GLN A 30 14.73 -19.30 -2.06
N ARG A 31 15.33 -18.38 -1.29
CA ARG A 31 16.72 -18.51 -0.83
C ARG A 31 16.95 -19.79 -0.03
N GLU A 32 15.95 -20.20 0.74
CA GLU A 32 15.98 -21.44 1.53
C GLU A 32 15.56 -22.68 0.72
N GLY A 33 15.34 -22.55 -0.59
CA GLY A 33 14.93 -23.67 -1.45
C GLY A 33 13.48 -24.15 -1.23
N ILE A 34 12.63 -23.30 -0.64
CA ILE A 34 11.21 -23.56 -0.45
C ILE A 34 10.43 -23.06 -1.67
N GLU A 35 9.63 -23.93 -2.26
CA GLU A 35 8.80 -23.58 -3.41
C GLU A 35 7.68 -22.63 -2.99
N VAL A 36 7.59 -21.47 -3.65
CA VAL A 36 6.63 -20.42 -3.31
C VAL A 36 6.02 -19.78 -4.56
N GLN A 37 4.73 -19.47 -4.48
CA GLN A 37 4.01 -18.65 -5.45
C GLN A 37 3.24 -17.54 -4.74
N ILE A 38 2.94 -16.46 -5.48
CA ILE A 38 2.11 -15.36 -5.00
C ILE A 38 0.81 -15.33 -5.82
N LEU A 39 -0.33 -15.37 -5.13
CA LEU A 39 -1.64 -15.06 -5.70
C LEU A 39 -1.96 -13.60 -5.39
N ASP A 40 -1.78 -12.76 -6.37
CA ASP A 40 -2.01 -11.33 -6.20
C ASP A 40 -3.46 -10.94 -6.53
N LEU A 41 -4.24 -10.71 -5.48
CA LEU A 41 -5.64 -10.34 -5.55
C LEU A 41 -5.86 -8.81 -5.55
N LEU A 42 -4.80 -8.00 -5.44
CA LEU A 42 -4.89 -6.55 -5.57
C LEU A 42 -5.26 -6.14 -7.00
N VAL A 43 -4.69 -6.83 -7.98
CA VAL A 43 -4.86 -6.56 -9.42
C VAL A 43 -5.54 -7.71 -10.16
N SER A 44 -6.40 -8.43 -9.45
CA SER A 44 -7.20 -9.54 -10.00
C SER A 44 -8.56 -9.58 -9.30
N LYS A 45 -9.51 -10.30 -9.89
CA LYS A 45 -10.80 -10.51 -9.25
C LYS A 45 -10.63 -11.34 -7.97
N ASN A 46 -10.95 -10.76 -6.83
CA ASN A 46 -11.01 -11.50 -5.57
C ASN A 46 -12.31 -12.33 -5.53
N SER A 47 -12.20 -13.63 -5.72
CA SER A 47 -13.34 -14.55 -5.70
C SER A 47 -12.95 -15.94 -5.20
N PRO A 48 -13.88 -16.66 -4.52
CA PRO A 48 -13.63 -18.04 -4.09
C PRO A 48 -13.26 -18.99 -5.22
N SER A 49 -13.81 -18.79 -6.42
CA SER A 49 -13.48 -19.63 -7.60
C SER A 49 -12.02 -19.45 -8.01
N LYS A 50 -11.50 -18.22 -8.05
CA LYS A 50 -10.10 -17.95 -8.42
C LYS A 50 -9.13 -18.53 -7.40
N ILE A 51 -9.46 -18.42 -6.12
CA ILE A 51 -8.64 -19.02 -5.05
C ILE A 51 -8.61 -20.55 -5.21
N ARG A 52 -9.76 -21.19 -5.41
CA ARG A 52 -9.84 -22.66 -5.60
C ARG A 52 -9.09 -23.12 -6.85
N GLU A 53 -9.25 -22.43 -7.97
CA GLU A 53 -8.48 -22.70 -9.20
C GLU A 53 -6.96 -22.71 -8.93
N LYS A 54 -6.48 -21.70 -8.16
CA LYS A 54 -5.06 -21.63 -7.79
C LYS A 54 -4.65 -22.75 -6.82
N LEU A 55 -5.51 -23.14 -5.90
CA LEU A 55 -5.27 -24.27 -4.99
C LEU A 55 -5.23 -25.61 -5.73
N GLU A 56 -6.10 -25.83 -6.71
CA GLU A 56 -6.11 -27.01 -7.57
C GLU A 56 -4.83 -27.11 -8.43
N GLU A 57 -4.43 -25.99 -9.03
CA GLU A 57 -3.23 -25.90 -9.87
C GLU A 57 -1.95 -26.14 -9.07
N TYR A 58 -1.79 -25.42 -7.96
CA TYR A 58 -0.52 -25.36 -7.22
C TYR A 58 -0.43 -26.37 -6.08
N GLN A 59 -1.56 -26.79 -5.51
CA GLN A 59 -1.66 -27.75 -4.39
C GLN A 59 -0.72 -27.39 -3.21
N PRO A 60 -0.82 -26.20 -2.62
CA PRO A 60 0.04 -25.79 -1.50
C PRO A 60 -0.30 -26.55 -0.22
N GLN A 61 0.70 -26.78 0.62
CA GLN A 61 0.51 -27.30 1.98
C GLN A 61 0.37 -26.16 3.00
N VAL A 62 0.87 -24.99 2.64
CA VAL A 62 0.83 -23.78 3.49
C VAL A 62 0.27 -22.62 2.66
N VAL A 63 -0.68 -21.90 3.21
CA VAL A 63 -1.23 -20.68 2.61
C VAL A 63 -1.14 -19.53 3.60
N GLY A 64 -0.42 -18.48 3.22
CA GLY A 64 -0.28 -17.25 4.00
C GLY A 64 -0.98 -16.06 3.36
N ALA A 65 -1.61 -15.22 4.15
CA ALA A 65 -2.11 -13.92 3.72
C ALA A 65 -1.51 -12.80 4.57
N THR A 66 -1.45 -11.59 4.01
CA THR A 66 -1.09 -10.37 4.76
C THR A 66 -2.28 -9.43 4.81
N CYS A 67 -2.43 -8.72 5.93
CA CYS A 67 -3.48 -7.71 6.08
C CYS A 67 -3.07 -6.56 7.00
N VAL A 68 -3.70 -5.41 6.72
CA VAL A 68 -3.93 -4.33 7.69
C VAL A 68 -5.34 -4.48 8.27
N THR A 69 -5.71 -3.64 9.21
CA THR A 69 -7.00 -3.78 9.91
C THR A 69 -8.20 -3.70 8.97
N LEU A 70 -8.18 -2.77 8.05
CA LEU A 70 -9.26 -2.54 7.09
C LEU A 70 -9.59 -3.76 6.22
N ASN A 71 -8.58 -4.47 5.72
CA ASN A 71 -8.79 -5.60 4.81
C ASN A 71 -8.71 -6.98 5.50
N TYR A 72 -8.54 -7.01 6.84
CA TYR A 72 -8.57 -8.26 7.61
C TYR A 72 -9.85 -9.11 7.35
N PRO A 73 -11.08 -8.54 7.31
CA PRO A 73 -12.26 -9.36 7.03
C PRO A 73 -12.18 -10.09 5.69
N THR A 74 -11.58 -9.46 4.68
CA THR A 74 -11.36 -10.07 3.36
C THR A 74 -10.27 -11.15 3.43
N ALA A 75 -9.14 -10.87 4.09
CA ALA A 75 -8.07 -11.85 4.29
C ALA A 75 -8.58 -13.11 5.01
N ALA A 76 -9.33 -12.92 6.09
CA ALA A 76 -9.92 -14.02 6.84
C ALA A 76 -10.90 -14.87 5.98
N LYS A 77 -11.75 -14.23 5.16
CA LYS A 77 -12.64 -14.93 4.22
C LYS A 77 -11.86 -15.73 3.17
N ASN A 78 -10.79 -15.15 2.62
CA ASN A 78 -9.95 -15.84 1.63
C ASN A 78 -9.26 -17.06 2.23
N LEU A 79 -8.70 -16.96 3.45
CA LEU A 79 -8.12 -18.10 4.15
C LEU A 79 -9.18 -19.17 4.49
N LYS A 80 -10.42 -18.76 4.78
CA LYS A 80 -11.52 -19.73 4.96
C LYS A 80 -11.77 -20.56 3.70
N VAL A 81 -11.74 -19.94 2.52
CA VAL A 81 -11.86 -20.67 1.25
C VAL A 81 -10.79 -21.75 1.12
N CYS A 82 -9.56 -21.45 1.54
CA CYS A 82 -8.45 -22.41 1.51
C CYS A 82 -8.67 -23.58 2.48
N LYS A 83 -9.14 -23.29 3.68
CA LYS A 83 -9.41 -24.30 4.71
C LYS A 83 -10.63 -25.17 4.35
N ASP A 84 -11.66 -24.58 3.75
CA ASP A 84 -12.83 -25.30 3.25
C ASP A 84 -12.49 -26.19 2.02
N PHE A 85 -11.46 -25.82 1.25
CA PHE A 85 -10.96 -26.61 0.11
C PHE A 85 -10.20 -27.86 0.56
N ASP A 86 -9.25 -27.70 1.46
CA ASP A 86 -8.52 -28.81 2.11
C ASP A 86 -8.19 -28.46 3.56
N PRO A 87 -8.83 -29.11 4.54
CA PRO A 87 -8.56 -28.86 5.97
C PRO A 87 -7.10 -29.09 6.43
N ARG A 88 -6.32 -29.83 5.64
CA ARG A 88 -4.90 -30.11 5.92
C ARG A 88 -3.98 -28.93 5.60
N ILE A 89 -4.43 -27.98 4.79
CA ILE A 89 -3.66 -26.76 4.51
C ILE A 89 -3.46 -25.99 5.82
N VAL A 90 -2.21 -25.68 6.13
CA VAL A 90 -1.89 -24.78 7.23
C VAL A 90 -2.11 -23.34 6.77
N THR A 91 -3.03 -22.64 7.42
CA THR A 91 -3.40 -21.27 7.08
C THR A 91 -2.75 -20.28 8.03
N MET A 92 -2.10 -19.26 7.49
CA MET A 92 -1.36 -18.24 8.23
C MET A 92 -1.85 -16.84 7.88
N LEU A 93 -1.84 -15.96 8.87
CA LEU A 93 -2.09 -14.54 8.67
C LEU A 93 -0.95 -13.73 9.28
N GLY A 94 -0.42 -12.79 8.52
CA GLY A 94 0.60 -11.83 8.95
C GLY A 94 0.18 -10.37 8.70
N GLY A 95 1.08 -9.45 9.00
CA GLY A 95 0.89 -8.02 8.83
C GLY A 95 0.45 -7.30 10.11
N PRO A 96 0.23 -5.97 10.02
CA PRO A 96 -0.04 -5.14 11.20
C PRO A 96 -1.25 -5.59 12.03
N HIS A 97 -2.37 -5.94 11.39
CA HIS A 97 -3.54 -6.40 12.13
C HIS A 97 -3.25 -7.70 12.90
N ALA A 98 -2.65 -8.69 12.23
CA ALA A 98 -2.29 -9.96 12.83
C ALA A 98 -1.28 -9.82 13.99
N SER A 99 -0.45 -8.76 13.95
CA SER A 99 0.55 -8.50 15.01
C SER A 99 -0.05 -7.90 16.30
N PHE A 100 -1.21 -7.26 16.21
CA PHE A 100 -1.78 -6.51 17.34
C PHE A 100 -3.19 -6.94 17.78
N ALA A 101 -3.93 -7.68 16.95
CA ALA A 101 -5.28 -8.15 17.24
C ALA A 101 -5.33 -9.69 17.39
N LEU A 102 -4.42 -10.26 18.18
CA LEU A 102 -4.16 -11.71 18.24
C LEU A 102 -5.38 -12.51 18.71
N GLU A 103 -5.92 -12.15 19.88
CA GLU A 103 -7.03 -12.90 20.49
C GLU A 103 -8.29 -12.83 19.65
N GLU A 104 -8.67 -11.62 19.23
CA GLU A 104 -9.86 -11.43 18.43
C GLU A 104 -9.77 -12.20 17.12
N THR A 105 -8.61 -12.16 16.46
CA THR A 105 -8.38 -12.86 15.20
C THR A 105 -8.50 -14.38 15.36
N LEU A 106 -7.75 -14.97 16.28
CA LEU A 106 -7.71 -16.43 16.45
C LEU A 106 -8.99 -17.02 17.05
N LEU A 107 -9.67 -16.28 17.94
CA LEU A 107 -10.89 -16.78 18.57
C LEU A 107 -12.12 -16.65 17.67
N ARG A 108 -12.13 -15.71 16.72
CA ARG A 108 -13.25 -15.53 15.78
C ARG A 108 -13.05 -16.27 14.44
N ALA A 109 -11.82 -16.34 13.93
CA ALA A 109 -11.50 -17.00 12.67
C ALA A 109 -10.83 -18.36 12.93
N LEU A 110 -11.63 -19.36 13.29
CA LEU A 110 -11.15 -20.69 13.68
C LEU A 110 -10.42 -21.45 12.56
N TRP A 111 -10.54 -20.97 11.34
CA TRP A 111 -9.84 -21.48 10.16
C TRP A 111 -8.47 -20.88 9.94
N ILE A 112 -8.02 -19.96 10.78
CA ILE A 112 -6.63 -19.46 10.81
C ILE A 112 -5.88 -20.26 11.86
N ASP A 113 -4.81 -20.95 11.45
CA ASP A 113 -4.03 -21.81 12.34
C ASP A 113 -2.98 -21.01 13.10
N VAL A 114 -2.27 -20.09 12.41
CA VAL A 114 -1.12 -19.37 12.94
C VAL A 114 -1.18 -17.89 12.54
N LEU A 115 -0.83 -17.00 13.48
CA LEU A 115 -0.50 -15.61 13.21
C LEU A 115 1.01 -15.43 13.25
N VAL A 116 1.54 -14.68 12.29
CA VAL A 116 2.95 -14.25 12.24
C VAL A 116 3.03 -12.82 12.75
N ILE A 117 3.81 -12.59 13.80
CA ILE A 117 3.89 -11.33 14.54
C ILE A 117 5.15 -10.56 14.12
N GLY A 118 5.00 -9.27 13.82
CA GLY A 118 6.11 -8.38 13.46
C GLY A 118 6.72 -8.65 12.10
N GLU A 119 8.05 -8.63 12.00
CA GLU A 119 8.80 -8.95 10.79
C GLU A 119 8.74 -10.46 10.54
N GLY A 120 8.12 -10.86 9.44
CA GLY A 120 7.74 -12.25 9.19
C GLY A 120 8.78 -13.07 8.43
N GLU A 121 9.84 -12.48 7.91
CA GLU A 121 10.75 -13.12 6.96
C GLU A 121 11.37 -14.41 7.55
N MET A 122 12.05 -14.30 8.69
CA MET A 122 12.68 -15.46 9.33
C MET A 122 11.67 -16.38 10.02
N THR A 123 10.60 -15.79 10.59
CA THR A 123 9.53 -16.56 11.23
C THR A 123 8.86 -17.51 10.24
N LEU A 124 8.60 -17.04 9.02
CA LEU A 124 7.96 -17.85 7.98
C LEU A 124 8.86 -19.01 7.53
N VAL A 125 10.16 -18.77 7.35
CA VAL A 125 11.13 -19.82 7.00
C VAL A 125 11.16 -20.92 8.07
N GLU A 126 11.32 -20.52 9.34
CA GLU A 126 11.39 -21.48 10.45
C GLU A 126 10.09 -22.27 10.61
N LEU A 127 8.93 -21.59 10.46
CA LEU A 127 7.62 -22.22 10.53
C LEU A 127 7.45 -23.29 9.43
N VAL A 128 7.77 -22.95 8.18
CA VAL A 128 7.67 -23.91 7.07
C VAL A 128 8.64 -25.08 7.28
N ARG A 129 9.85 -24.82 7.75
CA ARG A 129 10.85 -25.89 8.05
C ARG A 129 10.41 -26.80 9.19
N ALA A 130 9.78 -26.25 10.24
CA ALA A 130 9.22 -27.06 11.32
C ALA A 130 8.11 -27.98 10.80
N LEU A 131 7.20 -27.44 9.99
CA LEU A 131 6.13 -28.23 9.37
C LEU A 131 6.64 -29.31 8.42
N GLU A 132 7.69 -29.03 7.59
CA GLU A 132 8.31 -30.02 6.71
C GLU A 132 8.88 -31.22 7.46
N LYS A 133 9.48 -30.97 8.61
CA LYS A 133 10.10 -32.01 9.44
C LYS A 133 9.12 -32.73 10.37
N GLY A 134 7.86 -32.32 10.38
CA GLY A 134 6.87 -32.80 11.34
C GLY A 134 7.20 -32.40 12.80
N ASN A 135 8.02 -31.36 12.98
CA ASN A 135 8.38 -30.82 14.29
C ASN A 135 7.24 -29.95 14.87
N ASP A 136 7.28 -29.76 16.15
CA ASP A 136 6.35 -28.85 16.82
C ASP A 136 6.65 -27.39 16.46
N PHE A 137 5.83 -26.81 15.60
CA PHE A 137 5.96 -25.42 15.17
C PHE A 137 5.72 -24.42 16.32
N ARG A 138 5.12 -24.85 17.43
CA ARG A 138 4.91 -24.04 18.62
C ARG A 138 6.20 -23.57 19.30
N GLN A 139 7.34 -24.07 18.86
CA GLN A 139 8.68 -23.63 19.27
C GLN A 139 9.20 -22.45 18.42
N VAL A 140 8.54 -22.09 17.30
CA VAL A 140 8.98 -21.02 16.41
C VAL A 140 8.71 -19.66 17.07
N ALA A 141 9.73 -18.81 17.16
CA ALA A 141 9.58 -17.47 17.74
C ALA A 141 8.76 -16.53 16.82
N GLY A 142 7.99 -15.63 17.44
CA GLY A 142 7.23 -14.61 16.72
C GLY A 142 5.92 -15.10 16.09
N ILE A 143 5.28 -16.08 16.69
CA ILE A 143 3.95 -16.56 16.27
C ILE A 143 2.93 -16.53 17.40
N ALA A 144 1.65 -16.53 17.04
CA ALA A 144 0.56 -16.87 17.92
C ALA A 144 -0.33 -17.93 17.27
N PHE A 145 -0.88 -18.80 18.07
CA PHE A 145 -1.77 -19.87 17.64
C PHE A 145 -2.80 -20.20 18.72
N ARG A 146 -3.77 -21.03 18.36
CA ARG A 146 -4.81 -21.47 19.27
C ARG A 146 -4.46 -22.83 19.85
N GLU A 147 -4.51 -22.93 21.17
CA GLU A 147 -4.47 -24.18 21.90
C GLU A 147 -5.76 -24.31 22.72
N ASP A 148 -6.58 -25.26 22.36
CA ASP A 148 -7.97 -25.39 22.86
C ASP A 148 -8.77 -24.08 22.67
N LYS A 149 -9.07 -23.39 23.77
CA LYS A 149 -9.82 -22.11 23.77
C LYS A 149 -8.95 -20.90 24.14
N ARG A 150 -7.63 -21.08 24.18
CA ARG A 150 -6.68 -20.02 24.55
C ARG A 150 -5.80 -19.66 23.35
N VAL A 151 -5.40 -18.42 23.32
CA VAL A 151 -4.37 -17.95 22.42
C VAL A 151 -3.02 -18.05 23.12
N VAL A 152 -2.10 -18.75 22.49
CA VAL A 152 -0.73 -18.91 22.96
C VAL A 152 0.17 -18.09 22.05
N THR A 153 1.04 -17.28 22.63
CA THR A 153 2.06 -16.51 21.93
C THR A 153 3.43 -17.08 22.30
N THR A 154 4.25 -17.32 21.29
CA THR A 154 5.64 -17.76 21.52
C THR A 154 6.54 -16.58 21.87
N GLU A 155 7.81 -16.86 22.20
CA GLU A 155 8.82 -15.82 22.44
C GLU A 155 8.86 -14.81 21.29
N PRO A 156 8.93 -13.50 21.59
CA PRO A 156 9.05 -12.48 20.56
C PRO A 156 10.29 -12.70 19.71
N ARG A 157 10.16 -12.53 18.40
CA ARG A 157 11.32 -12.53 17.52
C ARG A 157 12.04 -11.20 17.59
N PRO A 158 13.36 -11.17 17.80
CA PRO A 158 14.15 -9.95 17.63
C PRO A 158 14.04 -9.40 16.20
N LEU A 159 14.03 -8.08 16.09
CA LEU A 159 14.07 -7.42 14.78
C LEU A 159 15.40 -7.70 14.08
N VAL A 160 15.37 -7.86 12.77
CA VAL A 160 16.59 -8.04 11.96
C VAL A 160 17.44 -6.78 12.05
N GLU A 161 18.67 -6.89 12.54
CA GLU A 161 19.57 -5.75 12.73
C GLU A 161 20.12 -5.19 11.42
N ASP A 162 20.55 -6.08 10.53
CA ASP A 162 21.06 -5.75 9.20
C ASP A 162 19.99 -6.05 8.13
N LEU A 163 19.41 -5.02 7.56
CA LEU A 163 18.37 -5.17 6.53
C LEU A 163 18.91 -5.71 5.20
N ASP A 164 20.22 -5.63 4.98
CA ASP A 164 20.88 -6.11 3.77
C ASP A 164 21.12 -7.62 3.77
N GLU A 165 20.89 -8.29 4.92
CA GLU A 165 20.81 -9.76 4.96
C GLU A 165 19.61 -10.32 4.21
N HIS A 166 18.58 -9.50 3.98
CA HIS A 166 17.44 -9.91 3.17
C HIS A 166 17.80 -9.98 1.69
N PRO A 167 17.35 -11.01 0.97
CA PRO A 167 17.49 -11.06 -0.48
C PRO A 167 16.66 -9.97 -1.14
N VAL A 168 17.03 -9.62 -2.38
CA VAL A 168 16.22 -8.73 -3.22
C VAL A 168 14.79 -9.29 -3.34
N PRO A 169 13.74 -8.47 -3.19
CA PRO A 169 12.36 -8.94 -3.27
C PRO A 169 12.03 -9.69 -4.55
N ALA A 170 11.35 -10.83 -4.44
CA ALA A 170 10.99 -11.72 -5.55
C ALA A 170 9.87 -11.13 -6.42
N ARG A 171 10.09 -9.96 -7.01
CA ARG A 171 9.11 -9.24 -7.84
C ARG A 171 8.69 -10.00 -9.09
N HIS A 172 9.53 -10.89 -9.60
CA HIS A 172 9.23 -11.79 -10.72
C HIS A 172 8.04 -12.73 -10.48
N LEU A 173 7.63 -12.89 -9.21
CA LEU A 173 6.42 -13.67 -8.86
C LEU A 173 5.13 -12.84 -8.89
N LEU A 174 5.22 -11.54 -9.13
CA LEU A 174 4.08 -10.62 -9.20
C LEU A 174 3.66 -10.36 -10.67
N PRO A 175 2.38 -10.10 -10.93
CA PRO A 175 1.88 -9.72 -12.25
C PRO A 175 2.19 -8.24 -12.55
N LEU A 176 3.47 -7.89 -12.66
CA LEU A 176 3.93 -6.50 -12.73
C LEU A 176 3.42 -5.72 -13.94
N SER A 177 3.11 -6.42 -15.05
CA SER A 177 2.47 -5.79 -16.22
C SER A 177 1.12 -5.14 -15.90
N LYS A 178 0.35 -5.71 -14.97
CA LYS A 178 -0.93 -5.17 -14.51
C LYS A 178 -0.73 -3.84 -13.76
N TYR A 179 0.27 -3.76 -12.90
CA TYR A 179 0.63 -2.52 -12.19
C TYR A 179 1.16 -1.44 -13.13
N ARG A 180 1.97 -1.83 -14.11
CA ARG A 180 2.42 -0.91 -15.17
C ARG A 180 1.26 -0.39 -16.01
N ALA A 181 0.26 -1.24 -16.29
CA ALA A 181 -0.93 -0.82 -17.01
C ALA A 181 -1.73 0.26 -16.25
N LEU A 182 -1.77 0.19 -14.92
CA LEU A 182 -2.34 1.21 -14.03
C LEU A 182 -1.43 2.45 -13.87
N ASN A 183 -0.21 2.42 -14.42
CA ASN A 183 0.78 3.50 -14.27
C ASN A 183 1.13 3.82 -12.79
N VAL A 184 1.03 2.84 -11.90
CA VAL A 184 1.38 2.98 -10.48
C VAL A 184 2.88 2.72 -10.25
N PRO A 185 3.49 3.33 -9.22
CA PRO A 185 4.91 3.15 -8.92
C PRO A 185 5.21 1.75 -8.37
N CYS A 186 6.43 1.27 -8.56
CA CYS A 186 6.97 0.16 -7.79
C CYS A 186 7.52 0.65 -6.44
N THR A 187 7.53 -0.22 -5.43
CA THR A 187 7.92 0.15 -4.06
C THR A 187 9.31 -0.37 -3.70
N VAL A 188 10.05 0.44 -2.94
CA VAL A 188 11.35 0.13 -2.34
C VAL A 188 11.37 0.64 -0.91
N ILE A 189 12.07 -0.04 -0.01
CA ILE A 189 12.44 0.49 1.31
C ILE A 189 13.94 0.74 1.36
N THR A 190 14.33 1.82 2.03
CA THR A 190 15.73 2.13 2.34
C THR A 190 16.02 2.02 3.83
N SER A 191 14.96 2.05 4.65
CA SER A 191 15.05 1.91 6.10
C SER A 191 13.77 1.29 6.68
N ARG A 192 13.88 0.77 7.92
CA ARG A 192 12.74 0.34 8.75
C ARG A 192 12.85 0.92 10.15
N GLY A 193 11.72 1.38 10.70
CA GLY A 193 11.58 1.92 12.03
C GLY A 193 11.44 3.43 12.08
N CYS A 194 10.85 3.92 13.18
CA CYS A 194 10.58 5.35 13.37
C CYS A 194 10.76 5.72 14.84
N PRO A 195 11.56 6.75 15.20
CA PRO A 195 11.86 7.08 16.59
C PRO A 195 10.71 7.83 17.28
N TYR A 196 9.75 8.35 16.52
CA TYR A 196 8.67 9.19 17.03
C TYR A 196 7.63 8.39 17.83
N ARG A 197 6.79 9.12 18.59
CA ARG A 197 5.85 8.53 19.56
C ARG A 197 4.41 8.94 19.29
N CYS A 198 4.05 9.18 18.03
CA CYS A 198 2.69 9.57 17.68
C CYS A 198 1.70 8.50 18.15
N ILE A 199 0.67 8.93 18.92
CA ILE A 199 -0.24 8.01 19.62
C ILE A 199 -1.14 7.20 18.68
N PHE A 200 -1.32 7.66 17.45
CA PHE A 200 -2.16 7.06 16.40
C PHE A 200 -1.39 6.12 15.47
N CYS A 201 -0.07 6.01 15.62
CA CYS A 201 0.80 5.25 14.71
C CYS A 201 1.33 3.97 15.35
N SER A 202 1.15 2.84 14.66
CA SER A 202 1.67 1.53 15.07
C SER A 202 3.08 1.21 14.54
N GLY A 203 3.62 1.99 13.60
CA GLY A 203 4.93 1.75 12.95
C GLY A 203 6.06 1.53 13.94
N PRO A 204 6.28 2.40 14.96
CA PRO A 204 7.34 2.22 15.96
C PRO A 204 7.20 0.94 16.83
N ARG A 205 6.00 0.40 16.94
CA ARG A 205 5.76 -0.86 17.66
C ARG A 205 5.98 -2.09 16.77
N LEU A 206 5.74 -1.95 15.47
CA LEU A 206 5.91 -3.03 14.49
C LEU A 206 7.37 -3.19 14.06
N PHE A 207 8.04 -2.08 13.73
CA PHE A 207 9.38 -2.05 13.16
C PHE A 207 10.46 -1.53 14.11
N GLY A 208 10.08 -1.18 15.35
CA GLY A 208 11.00 -0.64 16.34
C GLY A 208 11.22 0.88 16.25
N ARG A 209 11.78 1.44 17.33
CA ARG A 209 12.12 2.87 17.40
C ARG A 209 13.54 3.18 16.93
N ARG A 210 14.43 2.19 16.92
CA ARG A 210 15.74 2.31 16.29
C ARG A 210 15.58 2.13 14.79
N VAL A 211 15.96 3.14 14.04
CA VAL A 211 15.91 3.07 12.57
C VAL A 211 17.10 2.27 12.06
N ARG A 212 16.84 1.27 11.25
CA ARG A 212 17.83 0.43 10.57
C ARG A 212 17.83 0.81 9.10
N PHE A 213 19.01 1.00 8.53
CA PHE A 213 19.20 1.48 7.17
C PHE A 213 19.84 0.40 6.31
N ARG A 214 19.47 0.35 5.04
CA ARG A 214 20.12 -0.46 4.01
C ARG A 214 21.32 0.30 3.43
N ASP A 215 22.27 -0.43 2.87
CA ASP A 215 23.36 0.18 2.11
C ASP A 215 22.78 0.94 0.89
N PRO A 216 23.09 2.24 0.72
CA PRO A 216 22.60 3.02 -0.41
C PRO A 216 22.91 2.42 -1.78
N LYS A 217 24.04 1.70 -1.93
CA LYS A 217 24.38 1.03 -3.20
C LYS A 217 23.43 -0.12 -3.49
N LEU A 218 23.13 -0.96 -2.49
CA LEU A 218 22.19 -2.07 -2.63
C LEU A 218 20.76 -1.60 -2.87
N VAL A 219 20.36 -0.47 -2.26
CA VAL A 219 19.08 0.18 -2.57
C VAL A 219 19.03 0.59 -4.03
N VAL A 220 20.09 1.21 -4.56
CA VAL A 220 20.12 1.68 -5.95
C VAL A 220 20.32 0.53 -6.93
N ASP A 221 20.99 -0.57 -6.57
CA ASP A 221 21.01 -1.82 -7.35
C ASP A 221 19.59 -2.35 -7.56
N GLU A 222 18.78 -2.37 -6.49
CA GLU A 222 17.39 -2.79 -6.56
C GLU A 222 16.54 -1.85 -7.45
N ILE A 223 16.72 -0.53 -7.33
CA ILE A 223 16.05 0.46 -8.19
C ILE A 223 16.44 0.23 -9.65
N GLU A 224 17.72 0.05 -9.95
CA GLU A 224 18.22 -0.18 -11.32
C GLU A 224 17.60 -1.45 -11.95
N SER A 225 17.48 -2.54 -11.18
CA SER A 225 16.77 -3.75 -11.60
C SER A 225 15.27 -3.46 -11.88
N ILE A 226 14.59 -2.70 -11.03
CA ILE A 226 13.18 -2.33 -11.24
C ILE A 226 12.99 -1.53 -12.53
N LEU A 227 13.89 -0.60 -12.82
CA LEU A 227 13.85 0.21 -14.04
C LEU A 227 14.17 -0.61 -15.29
N GLY A 228 15.23 -1.43 -15.23
CA GLY A 228 15.77 -2.17 -16.37
C GLY A 228 15.02 -3.45 -16.69
N GLU A 229 14.78 -4.31 -15.67
CA GLU A 229 14.18 -5.63 -15.89
C GLU A 229 12.64 -5.55 -15.94
N PHE A 230 12.04 -4.75 -15.04
CA PHE A 230 10.58 -4.66 -14.94
C PHE A 230 9.99 -3.44 -15.62
N ASN A 231 10.82 -2.54 -16.17
CA ASN A 231 10.42 -1.36 -16.96
C ASN A 231 9.42 -0.43 -16.22
N PHE A 232 9.62 -0.19 -14.93
CA PHE A 232 8.93 0.87 -14.22
C PHE A 232 9.64 2.21 -14.42
N GLU A 233 8.88 3.29 -14.45
CA GLU A 233 9.40 4.66 -14.55
C GLU A 233 9.23 5.46 -13.25
N LYS A 234 8.49 4.89 -12.30
CA LYS A 234 8.14 5.53 -11.03
C LYS A 234 8.42 4.60 -9.86
N ILE A 235 9.01 5.16 -8.81
CA ILE A 235 9.34 4.43 -7.56
C ILE A 235 8.69 5.16 -6.38
N ASN A 236 8.10 4.40 -5.46
CA ASN A 236 7.78 4.89 -4.12
C ASN A 236 8.78 4.35 -3.11
N ILE A 237 9.50 5.22 -2.43
CA ILE A 237 10.27 4.87 -1.25
C ILE A 237 9.31 4.93 -0.06
N VAL A 238 9.02 3.75 0.52
CA VAL A 238 7.97 3.59 1.54
C VAL A 238 8.55 3.48 2.96
N ASP A 239 9.63 4.17 3.21
CA ASP A 239 10.18 4.34 4.56
C ASP A 239 9.20 5.11 5.46
N ASP A 240 9.19 4.84 6.77
CA ASP A 240 8.38 5.62 7.72
C ASP A 240 8.73 7.12 7.71
N THR A 241 9.99 7.46 7.49
CA THR A 241 10.47 8.85 7.35
C THR A 241 11.82 8.87 6.64
N PHE A 242 11.83 8.96 5.32
CA PHE A 242 13.07 8.91 4.52
C PHE A 242 14.06 10.02 4.88
N THR A 243 13.56 11.22 5.14
CA THR A 243 14.36 12.42 5.43
C THR A 243 14.88 12.49 6.87
N LEU A 244 14.63 11.48 7.70
CA LEU A 244 15.07 11.44 9.09
C LEU A 244 16.59 11.49 9.22
N ASN A 245 17.31 10.76 8.37
CA ASN A 245 18.76 10.73 8.34
C ASN A 245 19.29 11.36 7.04
N HIS A 246 19.66 12.63 7.12
CA HIS A 246 20.14 13.39 5.96
C HIS A 246 21.37 12.75 5.28
N ARG A 247 22.26 12.14 6.07
CA ARG A 247 23.45 11.47 5.52
C ARG A 247 23.05 10.28 4.64
N HIS A 248 22.11 9.46 5.12
CA HIS A 248 21.61 8.32 4.37
C HIS A 248 20.84 8.77 3.12
N ALA A 249 19.89 9.70 3.27
CA ALA A 249 19.11 10.23 2.16
C ALA A 249 19.99 10.82 1.06
N ARG A 250 21.03 11.59 1.42
CA ARG A 250 22.03 12.11 0.47
C ARG A 250 22.79 11.00 -0.22
N ALA A 251 23.24 9.98 0.52
CA ALA A 251 24.01 8.88 -0.06
C ALA A 251 23.18 8.09 -1.10
N VAL A 252 21.89 7.90 -0.87
CA VAL A 252 20.97 7.31 -1.87
C VAL A 252 20.87 8.22 -3.11
N CYS A 253 20.65 9.54 -2.92
CA CYS A 253 20.59 10.50 -4.03
C CYS A 253 21.89 10.53 -4.83
N ASP A 254 23.04 10.56 -4.14
CA ASP A 254 24.37 10.60 -4.76
C ASP A 254 24.61 9.36 -5.61
N GLU A 255 24.19 8.19 -5.13
CA GLU A 255 24.33 6.94 -5.85
C GLU A 255 23.43 6.88 -7.09
N ILE A 256 22.18 7.35 -7.00
CA ILE A 256 21.26 7.50 -8.15
C ILE A 256 21.91 8.37 -9.24
N MET A 257 22.45 9.53 -8.84
CA MET A 257 23.07 10.47 -9.78
C MET A 257 24.38 9.93 -10.34
N ARG A 258 25.20 9.27 -9.52
CA ARG A 258 26.46 8.64 -9.96
C ARG A 258 26.22 7.62 -11.07
N ARG A 259 25.10 6.85 -11.00
CA ARG A 259 24.69 5.89 -12.04
C ARG A 259 23.92 6.53 -13.19
N ASN A 260 23.66 7.86 -13.11
CA ASN A 260 22.87 8.58 -14.12
C ASN A 260 21.48 7.97 -14.37
N LEU A 261 20.84 7.40 -13.35
CA LEU A 261 19.49 6.85 -13.46
C LEU A 261 18.47 7.97 -13.60
N LYS A 262 17.48 7.81 -14.51
CA LYS A 262 16.44 8.79 -14.80
C LYS A 262 15.07 8.17 -14.56
N PHE A 263 14.43 8.58 -13.48
CA PHE A 263 13.09 8.13 -13.10
C PHE A 263 12.48 9.12 -12.10
N GLN A 264 11.18 9.01 -11.86
CA GLN A 264 10.50 9.78 -10.83
C GLN A 264 10.32 8.94 -9.57
N TRP A 265 10.48 9.57 -8.40
CA TRP A 265 10.23 8.89 -7.14
C TRP A 265 9.55 9.78 -6.12
N ASN A 266 8.80 9.14 -5.24
CA ASN A 266 8.03 9.76 -4.17
C ASN A 266 8.45 9.18 -2.83
N VAL A 267 8.20 9.93 -1.75
CA VAL A 267 8.64 9.52 -0.41
C VAL A 267 7.77 10.12 0.69
N PHE A 268 7.64 9.39 1.81
CA PHE A 268 7.07 9.89 3.04
C PHE A 268 8.14 10.62 3.86
N ALA A 269 7.79 11.78 4.39
CA ALA A 269 8.68 12.62 5.18
C ALA A 269 7.92 13.35 6.30
N ARG A 270 8.67 13.98 7.19
CA ARG A 270 8.14 14.94 8.15
C ARG A 270 8.62 16.35 7.76
N ALA A 271 7.77 17.34 7.94
CA ALA A 271 8.07 18.71 7.55
C ALA A 271 9.29 19.31 8.31
N ASP A 272 9.52 18.87 9.56
CA ASP A 272 10.65 19.29 10.39
C ASP A 272 11.98 18.59 10.05
N THR A 273 11.96 17.62 9.11
CA THR A 273 13.18 16.87 8.73
C THR A 273 13.74 17.26 7.36
N VAL A 274 13.23 18.31 6.71
CA VAL A 274 13.72 18.78 5.41
C VAL A 274 14.59 20.01 5.55
N THR A 275 15.59 20.13 4.66
CA THR A 275 16.46 21.30 4.53
C THR A 275 16.62 21.67 3.06
N GLU A 276 16.92 22.93 2.77
CA GLU A 276 17.09 23.41 1.39
C GLU A 276 18.09 22.57 0.59
N ASP A 277 19.23 22.28 1.19
CA ASP A 277 20.29 21.51 0.54
C ASP A 277 19.88 20.05 0.30
N LEU A 278 19.18 19.40 1.24
CA LEU A 278 18.66 18.05 1.03
C LEU A 278 17.59 18.04 -0.08
N MET A 279 16.69 19.02 -0.09
CA MET A 279 15.62 19.08 -1.09
C MET A 279 16.16 19.33 -2.50
N LYS A 280 17.15 20.20 -2.66
CA LYS A 280 17.84 20.38 -3.94
C LYS A 280 18.46 19.08 -4.42
N ARG A 281 19.15 18.37 -3.51
CA ARG A 281 19.80 17.09 -3.84
C ARG A 281 18.78 16.00 -4.23
N MET A 282 17.68 15.90 -3.50
CA MET A 282 16.59 14.98 -3.81
C MET A 282 15.95 15.30 -5.17
N LYS A 283 15.73 16.59 -5.46
CA LYS A 283 15.21 17.03 -6.77
C LYS A 283 16.13 16.68 -7.92
N GLU A 284 17.44 16.93 -7.78
CA GLU A 284 18.45 16.53 -8.76
C GLU A 284 18.46 15.03 -9.03
N ALA A 285 18.19 14.22 -7.99
CA ALA A 285 18.08 12.77 -8.08
C ALA A 285 16.71 12.28 -8.60
N GLY A 286 15.77 13.16 -8.97
CA GLY A 286 14.50 12.82 -9.57
C GLY A 286 13.32 12.72 -8.59
N CYS A 287 13.45 13.20 -7.33
CA CYS A 287 12.32 13.26 -6.40
C CYS A 287 11.22 14.15 -6.97
N ALA A 288 10.03 13.59 -7.12
CA ALA A 288 8.87 14.28 -7.69
C ALA A 288 7.91 14.77 -6.60
N TRP A 289 7.66 13.95 -5.57
CA TRP A 289 6.69 14.24 -4.52
C TRP A 289 7.24 13.89 -3.12
N LEU A 290 6.86 14.74 -2.16
CA LEU A 290 6.94 14.47 -0.72
C LEU A 290 5.53 14.38 -0.15
N LEU A 291 5.28 13.37 0.69
CA LEU A 291 4.06 13.27 1.48
C LEU A 291 4.40 13.59 2.93
N PHE A 292 3.86 14.69 3.43
CA PHE A 292 3.99 15.09 4.83
C PHE A 292 2.79 14.64 5.66
N GLY A 293 3.03 13.91 6.73
CA GLY A 293 2.03 13.74 7.78
C GLY A 293 1.98 15.01 8.62
N VAL A 294 0.98 15.85 8.39
CA VAL A 294 0.73 17.10 9.14
C VAL A 294 -0.17 16.82 10.33
N GLU A 295 -1.24 16.10 10.10
CA GLU A 295 -2.30 15.64 10.99
C GLU A 295 -3.22 16.79 11.45
N SER A 296 -2.70 17.91 11.99
CA SER A 296 -3.46 19.07 12.43
C SER A 296 -2.64 20.36 12.31
N ALA A 297 -3.32 21.51 12.21
CA ALA A 297 -2.71 22.83 12.31
C ALA A 297 -2.87 23.47 13.70
N ALA A 298 -3.56 22.81 14.64
CA ALA A 298 -3.73 23.31 16.00
C ALA A 298 -2.56 22.82 16.89
N PRO A 299 -1.77 23.72 17.51
CA PRO A 299 -0.61 23.36 18.31
C PRO A 299 -0.96 22.43 19.49
N GLU A 300 -2.13 22.63 20.13
CA GLU A 300 -2.63 21.82 21.21
C GLU A 300 -2.92 20.38 20.77
N ILE A 301 -3.49 20.20 19.56
CA ILE A 301 -3.76 18.89 19.01
C ILE A 301 -2.45 18.17 18.66
N LEU A 302 -1.52 18.86 17.98
CA LEU A 302 -0.18 18.32 17.68
C LEU A 302 0.57 17.86 18.93
N LYS A 303 0.42 18.60 20.05
CA LYS A 303 0.96 18.22 21.35
C LYS A 303 0.28 16.98 21.93
N THR A 304 -1.06 16.94 21.90
CA THR A 304 -1.86 15.82 22.40
C THR A 304 -1.51 14.52 21.70
N ILE A 305 -1.40 14.54 20.37
CA ILE A 305 -1.05 13.36 19.56
C ILE A 305 0.44 13.03 19.55
N LYS A 306 1.25 13.76 20.32
CA LYS A 306 2.72 13.60 20.42
C LYS A 306 3.43 13.68 19.06
N LYS A 307 2.93 14.54 18.16
CA LYS A 307 3.54 14.70 16.82
C LYS A 307 4.90 15.39 16.89
N GLY A 308 5.06 16.37 17.81
CA GLY A 308 6.34 17.05 18.09
C GLY A 308 6.81 17.99 16.98
N ILE A 309 5.87 18.58 16.22
CA ILE A 309 6.09 19.64 15.24
C ILE A 309 5.10 20.78 15.49
N THR A 310 5.37 21.93 14.92
CA THR A 310 4.52 23.12 14.97
C THR A 310 3.96 23.46 13.59
N PRO A 311 2.88 24.25 13.49
CA PRO A 311 2.40 24.78 12.20
C PRO A 311 3.48 25.56 11.44
N ASP A 312 4.38 26.25 12.14
CA ASP A 312 5.50 26.98 11.50
C ASP A 312 6.54 26.03 10.92
N ASP A 313 6.83 24.89 11.57
CA ASP A 313 7.68 23.85 10.99
C ASP A 313 7.07 23.29 9.71
N ILE A 314 5.75 23.08 9.69
CA ILE A 314 5.01 22.57 8.54
C ILE A 314 5.09 23.57 7.38
N ARG A 315 4.77 24.84 7.65
CA ARG A 315 4.86 25.93 6.65
C ARG A 315 6.27 26.04 6.07
N LYS A 316 7.27 26.04 6.95
CA LYS A 316 8.69 26.13 6.56
C LYS A 316 9.10 24.92 5.72
N GLY A 317 8.77 23.70 6.15
CA GLY A 317 9.11 22.47 5.42
C GLY A 317 8.45 22.42 4.05
N THR A 318 7.16 22.78 3.96
CA THR A 318 6.41 22.87 2.70
C THR A 318 7.06 23.87 1.75
N LYS A 319 7.36 25.08 2.24
CA LYS A 319 8.05 26.11 1.46
C LYS A 319 9.39 25.64 0.92
N ILE A 320 10.25 25.09 1.78
CA ILE A 320 11.58 24.59 1.38
C ILE A 320 11.47 23.52 0.26
N ALA A 321 10.52 22.60 0.37
CA ALA A 321 10.35 21.54 -0.61
C ALA A 321 9.84 22.07 -1.96
N THR A 322 8.83 22.95 -1.94
CA THR A 322 8.25 23.52 -3.16
C THR A 322 9.19 24.49 -3.87
N GLU A 323 9.95 25.31 -3.13
CA GLU A 323 10.99 26.19 -3.70
C GLU A 323 12.14 25.38 -4.35
N ALA A 324 12.40 24.16 -3.88
CA ALA A 324 13.35 23.25 -4.54
C ALA A 324 12.74 22.57 -5.78
N GLY A 325 11.46 22.79 -6.09
CA GLY A 325 10.73 22.20 -7.22
C GLY A 325 10.25 20.77 -6.96
N VAL A 326 10.14 20.35 -5.70
CA VAL A 326 9.52 19.08 -5.29
C VAL A 326 8.07 19.36 -4.91
N LYS A 327 7.13 18.61 -5.48
CA LYS A 327 5.71 18.74 -5.14
C LYS A 327 5.44 18.20 -3.74
N VAL A 328 4.51 18.82 -3.02
CA VAL A 328 4.15 18.43 -1.65
C VAL A 328 2.69 18.02 -1.58
N PHE A 329 2.43 16.94 -0.83
CA PHE A 329 1.09 16.55 -0.40
C PHE A 329 1.07 16.54 1.13
N ASN A 330 0.17 17.32 1.73
CA ASN A 330 -0.02 17.45 3.17
C ASN A 330 -1.22 16.60 3.61
N SER A 331 -1.00 15.60 4.46
CA SER A 331 -2.03 14.71 4.98
C SER A 331 -2.48 15.17 6.36
N PHE A 332 -3.80 15.28 6.56
CA PHE A 332 -4.44 15.68 7.81
C PHE A 332 -5.37 14.59 8.32
N ILE A 333 -5.63 14.60 9.64
CA ILE A 333 -6.56 13.67 10.29
C ILE A 333 -7.61 14.50 11.03
N LEU A 334 -8.90 14.20 10.81
CA LEU A 334 -10.03 14.77 11.55
C LEU A 334 -10.53 13.79 12.61
N GLY A 335 -11.02 14.32 13.72
CA GLY A 335 -11.53 13.54 14.86
C GLY A 335 -10.42 13.17 15.86
N LEU A 336 -9.29 13.87 15.84
CA LEU A 336 -8.19 13.67 16.78
C LEU A 336 -8.61 14.05 18.22
N PRO A 337 -8.01 13.41 19.26
CA PRO A 337 -8.29 13.76 20.65
C PRO A 337 -8.07 15.24 20.97
N GLY A 338 -9.08 15.85 21.59
CA GLY A 338 -9.07 17.28 21.93
C GLY A 338 -9.45 18.21 20.79
N GLU A 339 -9.67 17.69 19.58
CA GLU A 339 -10.12 18.49 18.45
C GLU A 339 -11.57 19.00 18.65
N SER A 340 -11.85 20.19 18.14
CA SER A 340 -13.19 20.78 18.06
C SER A 340 -13.47 21.19 16.62
N PRO A 341 -14.73 21.54 16.26
CA PRO A 341 -15.04 22.08 14.92
C PRO A 341 -14.19 23.30 14.54
N GLU A 342 -13.80 24.14 15.52
CA GLU A 342 -12.96 25.32 15.31
C GLU A 342 -11.53 24.90 14.93
N THR A 343 -10.90 23.98 15.67
CA THR A 343 -9.53 23.51 15.39
C THR A 343 -9.48 22.68 14.11
N ALA A 344 -10.52 21.93 13.80
CA ALA A 344 -10.65 21.21 12.53
C ALA A 344 -10.74 22.17 11.34
N ARG A 345 -11.58 23.24 11.42
CA ARG A 345 -11.64 24.29 10.39
C ARG A 345 -10.34 25.10 10.32
N GLN A 346 -9.64 25.31 11.44
CA GLN A 346 -8.28 25.88 11.42
C GLN A 346 -7.34 25.04 10.58
N SER A 347 -7.39 23.71 10.70
CA SER A 347 -6.58 22.78 9.90
C SER A 347 -6.96 22.84 8.41
N LEU A 348 -8.26 22.97 8.08
CA LEU A 348 -8.71 23.14 6.70
C LEU A 348 -8.23 24.47 6.10
N ALA A 349 -8.37 25.58 6.84
CA ALA A 349 -7.90 26.88 6.39
C ALA A 349 -6.38 26.91 6.18
N PHE A 350 -5.63 26.24 7.05
CA PHE A 350 -4.19 26.10 6.93
C PHE A 350 -3.77 25.25 5.71
N ALA A 351 -4.49 24.17 5.44
CA ALA A 351 -4.27 23.36 4.25
C ALA A 351 -4.49 24.16 2.96
N GLN A 352 -5.57 24.98 2.92
CA GLN A 352 -5.85 25.90 1.82
C GLN A 352 -4.80 27.02 1.68
N GLU A 353 -4.27 27.53 2.80
CA GLU A 353 -3.15 28.47 2.80
C GLU A 353 -1.92 27.83 2.12
N LEU A 354 -1.56 26.60 2.49
CA LEU A 354 -0.40 25.90 1.91
C LEU A 354 -0.58 25.60 0.42
N ASP A 355 -1.80 25.26 -0.03
CA ASP A 355 -2.08 25.07 -1.46
C ASP A 355 -1.98 26.39 -2.22
N ARG A 356 -2.61 27.47 -1.73
CA ARG A 356 -2.59 28.79 -2.36
C ARG A 356 -1.19 29.39 -2.46
N ASP A 357 -0.41 29.31 -1.37
CA ASP A 357 0.86 30.03 -1.25
C ASP A 357 2.04 29.23 -1.80
N TYR A 358 1.96 27.89 -1.84
CA TYR A 358 3.05 26.99 -2.25
C TYR A 358 2.65 25.90 -3.27
N ASP A 359 1.43 25.92 -3.80
CA ASP A 359 0.88 24.84 -4.65
C ASP A 359 1.02 23.43 -4.01
N ALA A 360 0.91 23.37 -2.68
CA ALA A 360 1.04 22.13 -1.91
C ALA A 360 -0.33 21.48 -1.73
N LYS A 361 -0.53 20.34 -2.39
CA LYS A 361 -1.79 19.60 -2.33
C LYS A 361 -2.03 19.03 -0.93
N TYR A 362 -3.29 18.75 -0.61
CA TYR A 362 -3.67 18.26 0.70
C TYR A 362 -4.82 17.27 0.65
N GLY A 363 -4.94 16.47 1.71
CA GLY A 363 -6.04 15.54 1.90
C GLY A 363 -6.37 15.32 3.37
N PHE A 364 -7.65 15.05 3.64
CA PHE A 364 -8.15 14.76 4.97
C PHE A 364 -8.59 13.30 5.08
N HIS A 365 -8.25 12.68 6.19
CA HIS A 365 -8.67 11.33 6.56
C HIS A 365 -9.37 11.39 7.91
N LEU A 366 -10.34 10.51 8.14
CA LEU A 366 -10.99 10.41 9.44
C LEU A 366 -10.20 9.49 10.37
N LEU A 367 -10.18 9.84 11.65
CA LEU A 367 -9.45 9.07 12.64
C LEU A 367 -9.94 7.62 12.71
N SER A 368 -9.05 6.69 12.48
CA SER A 368 -9.27 5.25 12.67
C SER A 368 -8.26 4.72 13.69
N PRO A 369 -8.66 4.53 14.97
CA PRO A 369 -7.77 3.97 15.98
C PRO A 369 -7.44 2.52 15.64
N LEU A 370 -6.22 2.26 15.22
CA LEU A 370 -5.79 0.94 14.76
C LEU A 370 -5.25 0.11 15.93
N PRO A 371 -5.48 -1.22 15.97
CA PRO A 371 -4.81 -2.10 16.94
C PRO A 371 -3.30 -1.87 16.94
N GLY A 372 -2.69 -1.89 18.12
CA GLY A 372 -1.27 -1.60 18.28
C GLY A 372 -0.90 -0.12 18.40
N THR A 373 -1.87 0.80 18.33
CA THR A 373 -1.65 2.21 18.65
C THR A 373 -2.01 2.52 20.10
N GLU A 374 -1.34 3.49 20.70
CA GLU A 374 -1.65 3.94 22.07
C GLU A 374 -3.11 4.40 22.16
N LEU A 375 -3.60 5.04 21.11
CA LEU A 375 -4.95 5.54 20.99
C LEU A 375 -6.03 4.44 20.96
N TYR A 376 -5.72 3.27 20.40
CA TYR A 376 -6.62 2.12 20.39
C TYR A 376 -6.62 1.37 21.74
N GLU A 377 -5.43 1.26 22.38
CA GLU A 377 -5.26 0.49 23.60
C GLU A 377 -5.74 1.24 24.85
N LYS A 378 -5.69 2.58 24.81
CA LYS A 378 -6.03 3.46 25.93
C LYS A 378 -6.88 4.65 25.48
N PRO A 379 -8.01 4.42 24.79
CA PRO A 379 -8.80 5.51 24.24
C PRO A 379 -9.35 6.44 25.33
N GLU A 380 -9.65 5.90 26.52
CA GLU A 380 -10.12 6.67 27.67
C GLU A 380 -9.11 7.68 28.20
N ASP A 381 -7.80 7.41 28.10
CA ASP A 381 -6.74 8.37 28.48
C ASP A 381 -6.79 9.65 27.61
N TYR A 382 -7.46 9.56 26.47
CA TYR A 382 -7.60 10.62 25.48
C TYR A 382 -9.04 11.15 25.32
N GLY A 383 -9.95 10.74 26.21
CA GLY A 383 -11.38 11.08 26.11
C GLY A 383 -12.02 10.59 24.80
N LEU A 384 -11.48 9.53 24.21
CA LEU A 384 -11.93 8.97 22.94
C LEU A 384 -12.84 7.77 23.17
N ARG A 385 -13.98 7.75 22.51
CA ARG A 385 -14.88 6.60 22.43
C ARG A 385 -14.86 5.99 21.03
N ILE A 386 -14.54 4.70 20.94
CA ILE A 386 -14.57 3.95 19.68
C ILE A 386 -16.00 3.41 19.50
N LEU A 387 -16.67 3.86 18.44
CA LEU A 387 -18.10 3.58 18.17
C LEU A 387 -18.31 2.27 17.41
N SER A 388 -17.30 1.78 16.72
CA SER A 388 -17.42 0.58 15.89
C SER A 388 -16.27 -0.40 16.13
N ARG A 389 -16.60 -1.69 16.21
CA ARG A 389 -15.66 -2.81 16.18
C ARG A 389 -15.73 -3.59 14.87
N ASN A 390 -16.43 -3.03 13.86
CA ASN A 390 -16.45 -3.58 12.51
C ASN A 390 -15.21 -3.10 11.75
N TRP A 391 -14.23 -3.97 11.58
CA TRP A 391 -12.97 -3.66 10.94
C TRP A 391 -13.10 -3.15 9.49
N ALA A 392 -14.17 -3.49 8.77
CA ALA A 392 -14.44 -2.97 7.43
C ALA A 392 -14.72 -1.46 7.41
N LYS A 393 -15.00 -0.84 8.57
CA LYS A 393 -15.23 0.61 8.71
C LYS A 393 -13.97 1.40 9.08
N TYR A 394 -12.81 0.72 9.19
CA TYR A 394 -11.54 1.35 9.55
C TYR A 394 -10.80 1.89 8.31
N ASP A 395 -11.55 2.37 7.34
CA ASP A 395 -11.07 2.88 6.04
C ASP A 395 -10.74 4.38 6.04
N ALA A 396 -10.85 5.02 7.21
CA ALA A 396 -10.64 6.45 7.40
C ALA A 396 -11.58 7.37 6.58
N ASN A 397 -12.74 6.84 6.13
CA ASN A 397 -13.79 7.59 5.43
C ASN A 397 -15.11 7.64 6.22
N GLU A 398 -15.27 6.80 7.23
CA GLU A 398 -16.40 6.85 8.15
C GLU A 398 -15.94 7.33 9.53
N PRO A 399 -16.68 8.22 10.23
CA PRO A 399 -16.36 8.61 11.59
C PRO A 399 -16.76 7.49 12.56
N ILE A 400 -15.77 6.74 13.00
CA ILE A 400 -15.92 5.60 13.92
C ILE A 400 -15.52 5.92 15.37
N THR A 401 -15.30 7.20 15.64
CA THR A 401 -14.88 7.71 16.94
C THR A 401 -15.66 8.95 17.32
N GLU A 402 -15.72 9.23 18.63
CA GLU A 402 -16.18 10.51 19.14
C GLU A 402 -15.35 10.93 20.36
N THR A 403 -15.33 12.22 20.65
CA THR A 403 -14.79 12.83 21.87
C THR A 403 -15.85 13.76 22.49
N GLU A 404 -15.58 14.32 23.66
CA GLU A 404 -16.48 15.31 24.28
C GLU A 404 -16.68 16.57 23.40
N THR A 405 -15.69 16.90 22.56
CA THR A 405 -15.67 18.13 21.75
C THR A 405 -15.93 17.89 20.27
N MET A 406 -15.97 16.63 19.82
CA MET A 406 -16.09 16.28 18.40
C MET A 406 -16.95 15.03 18.23
N SER A 407 -18.21 15.21 17.83
CA SER A 407 -19.12 14.11 17.47
C SER A 407 -18.91 13.66 16.02
N PRO A 408 -19.41 12.46 15.62
CA PRO A 408 -19.40 12.04 14.23
C PRO A 408 -20.04 13.04 13.27
N GLU A 409 -21.13 13.66 13.65
CA GLU A 409 -21.85 14.66 12.85
C GLU A 409 -20.99 15.90 12.61
N MET A 410 -20.31 16.40 13.66
CA MET A 410 -19.39 17.54 13.54
C MET A 410 -18.21 17.23 12.62
N VAL A 411 -17.67 15.99 12.68
CA VAL A 411 -16.62 15.55 11.75
C VAL A 411 -17.13 15.57 10.31
N LEU A 412 -18.35 15.06 10.07
CA LEU A 412 -18.97 15.03 8.74
C LEU A 412 -19.27 16.44 8.20
N GLU A 413 -19.62 17.41 9.04
CA GLU A 413 -19.77 18.81 8.63
C GLU A 413 -18.45 19.40 8.11
N VAL A 414 -17.33 19.16 8.82
CA VAL A 414 -16.04 19.69 8.39
C VAL A 414 -15.53 18.98 7.12
N ILE A 415 -15.74 17.65 7.02
CA ILE A 415 -15.32 16.93 5.81
C ILE A 415 -16.15 17.35 4.59
N ALA A 416 -17.42 17.72 4.76
CA ALA A 416 -18.24 18.24 3.68
C ALA A 416 -17.68 19.55 3.09
N ASP A 417 -17.13 20.45 3.93
CA ASP A 417 -16.43 21.66 3.48
C ASP A 417 -15.21 21.31 2.62
N TYR A 418 -14.46 20.29 3.01
CA TYR A 418 -13.32 19.77 2.22
C TYR A 418 -13.79 19.13 0.91
N ASP A 419 -14.79 18.26 0.93
CA ASP A 419 -15.32 17.59 -0.26
C ASP A 419 -15.85 18.59 -1.29
N GLN A 420 -16.48 19.67 -0.82
CA GLN A 420 -16.90 20.76 -1.70
C GLN A 420 -15.72 21.46 -2.35
N ALA A 421 -14.64 21.72 -1.60
CA ALA A 421 -13.43 22.33 -2.15
C ALA A 421 -12.78 21.43 -3.21
N VAL A 422 -12.69 20.11 -2.97
CA VAL A 422 -12.19 19.11 -3.93
C VAL A 422 -13.07 19.07 -5.19
N ALA A 423 -14.40 19.06 -5.03
CA ALA A 423 -15.33 19.08 -6.16
C ALA A 423 -15.16 20.34 -7.03
N CYS A 424 -15.04 21.51 -6.40
CA CYS A 424 -14.78 22.77 -7.12
C CYS A 424 -13.44 22.74 -7.88
N ALA A 425 -12.39 22.23 -7.27
CA ALA A 425 -11.09 22.08 -7.92
C ALA A 425 -11.15 21.12 -9.13
N TRP A 426 -11.93 20.04 -9.02
CA TRP A 426 -12.14 19.09 -10.11
C TRP A 426 -12.92 19.69 -11.28
N GLU A 427 -13.96 20.47 -11.01
CA GLU A 427 -14.68 21.20 -12.07
C GLU A 427 -13.81 22.25 -12.77
N GLU A 428 -12.89 22.89 -12.04
CA GLU A 428 -11.89 23.79 -12.63
C GLU A 428 -10.94 23.05 -13.58
N ILE A 429 -10.46 21.85 -13.19
CA ILE A 429 -9.63 20.97 -14.04
C ILE A 429 -10.38 20.63 -15.33
N LYS A 430 -11.64 20.21 -15.24
CA LYS A 430 -12.47 19.90 -16.41
C LYS A 430 -12.62 21.10 -17.34
N ARG A 431 -12.94 22.27 -16.78
CA ARG A 431 -13.09 23.50 -17.56
C ARG A 431 -11.83 23.90 -18.31
N LYS A 432 -10.66 23.74 -17.68
CA LYS A 432 -9.37 24.01 -18.31
C LYS A 432 -9.06 23.02 -19.42
N ALA A 433 -9.35 21.75 -19.21
CA ALA A 433 -9.21 20.73 -20.25
C ALA A 433 -10.14 20.99 -21.46
N GLU A 434 -11.41 21.34 -21.21
CA GLU A 434 -12.37 21.72 -22.27
C GLU A 434 -11.93 23.00 -23.04
N ALA A 435 -11.17 23.87 -22.39
CA ALA A 435 -10.55 25.04 -23.02
C ALA A 435 -9.30 24.70 -23.85
N GLY A 436 -8.89 23.42 -23.90
CA GLY A 436 -7.75 22.95 -24.69
C GLY A 436 -6.39 23.09 -24.01
N ASP A 437 -6.35 23.16 -22.67
CA ASP A 437 -5.08 23.15 -21.93
C ASP A 437 -4.50 21.71 -21.90
N PRO A 438 -3.35 21.46 -22.58
CA PRO A 438 -2.84 20.10 -22.75
C PRO A 438 -2.52 19.37 -21.43
N LEU A 439 -2.15 20.11 -20.36
CA LEU A 439 -1.83 19.54 -19.06
C LEU A 439 -3.07 18.90 -18.42
N TYR A 440 -4.19 19.63 -18.45
CA TYR A 440 -5.45 19.17 -17.85
C TYR A 440 -6.15 18.13 -18.72
N GLU A 441 -6.02 18.21 -20.05
CA GLU A 441 -6.46 17.14 -20.96
C GLU A 441 -5.74 15.82 -20.67
N GLU A 442 -4.43 15.86 -20.42
CA GLU A 442 -3.64 14.69 -20.07
C GLU A 442 -4.08 14.11 -18.71
N GLU A 443 -4.37 14.95 -17.73
CA GLU A 443 -4.86 14.54 -16.41
C GLU A 443 -6.20 13.79 -16.52
N ILE A 444 -7.18 14.35 -17.24
CA ILE A 444 -8.48 13.70 -17.46
C ILE A 444 -8.33 12.39 -18.21
N ARG A 445 -7.54 12.37 -19.28
CA ARG A 445 -7.26 11.16 -20.06
C ARG A 445 -6.57 10.10 -19.22
N GLY A 446 -5.60 10.49 -18.38
CA GLY A 446 -4.90 9.60 -17.46
C GLY A 446 -5.86 8.94 -16.47
N LYS A 447 -6.80 9.71 -15.89
CA LYS A 447 -7.82 9.19 -14.98
C LYS A 447 -8.77 8.21 -15.68
N ALA A 448 -9.25 8.55 -16.86
CA ALA A 448 -10.13 7.68 -17.65
C ALA A 448 -9.45 6.36 -18.04
N SER A 449 -8.19 6.42 -18.49
CA SER A 449 -7.37 5.25 -18.79
C SER A 449 -7.14 4.37 -17.56
N HIS A 450 -6.86 4.99 -16.41
CA HIS A 450 -6.70 4.26 -15.14
C HIS A 450 -7.99 3.52 -14.74
N GLU A 451 -9.13 4.19 -14.76
CA GLU A 451 -10.43 3.58 -14.45
C GLU A 451 -10.76 2.43 -15.41
N PHE A 452 -10.50 2.60 -16.70
CA PHE A 452 -10.68 1.55 -17.70
C PHE A 452 -9.83 0.30 -17.36
N VAL A 453 -8.53 0.48 -17.12
CA VAL A 453 -7.62 -0.62 -16.76
C VAL A 453 -8.04 -1.26 -15.44
N TRP A 454 -8.45 -0.46 -14.45
CA TRP A 454 -8.97 -0.97 -13.19
C TRP A 454 -10.17 -1.90 -13.36
N ARG A 455 -11.13 -1.52 -14.19
CA ARG A 455 -12.30 -2.37 -14.54
C ARG A 455 -11.88 -3.65 -15.26
N LEU A 456 -10.87 -3.61 -16.15
CA LEU A 456 -10.29 -4.80 -16.77
C LEU A 456 -9.76 -5.78 -15.74
N LEU A 457 -8.99 -5.30 -14.76
CA LEU A 457 -8.31 -6.11 -13.74
C LEU A 457 -9.30 -6.69 -12.73
N LYS A 458 -10.21 -5.88 -12.22
CA LYS A 458 -11.24 -6.33 -11.26
C LYS A 458 -12.23 -7.33 -11.85
N GLY A 459 -12.42 -7.29 -13.16
CA GLY A 459 -13.25 -8.25 -13.89
C GLY A 459 -12.53 -9.53 -14.32
N ASP A 460 -11.18 -9.62 -14.20
CA ASP A 460 -10.32 -10.60 -14.89
C ASP A 460 -10.71 -10.68 -16.38
N VAL A 461 -10.93 -9.53 -17.02
CA VAL A 461 -11.56 -9.47 -18.34
C VAL A 461 -10.70 -10.17 -19.38
N ILE A 462 -9.41 -9.87 -19.42
CA ILE A 462 -8.47 -10.45 -20.41
C ILE A 462 -8.42 -11.98 -20.25
N GLU A 463 -8.31 -12.49 -19.04
CA GLU A 463 -8.24 -13.93 -18.73
C GLU A 463 -9.53 -14.68 -19.11
N ARG A 464 -10.65 -13.97 -19.15
CA ARG A 464 -11.99 -14.54 -19.44
C ARG A 464 -12.44 -14.39 -20.88
N LEU A 465 -11.68 -13.70 -21.73
CA LEU A 465 -12.03 -13.55 -23.15
C LEU A 465 -11.94 -14.87 -23.91
N GLY A 466 -11.11 -15.80 -23.40
CA GLY A 466 -10.89 -17.09 -24.03
C GLY A 466 -10.16 -16.98 -25.37
N ARG A 467 -10.22 -18.05 -26.15
CA ARG A 467 -9.54 -18.16 -27.43
C ARG A 467 -10.19 -17.28 -28.51
N MET A 468 -9.35 -16.67 -29.33
CA MET A 468 -9.71 -15.92 -30.53
C MET A 468 -9.24 -16.69 -31.77
N LYS A 469 -9.92 -16.50 -32.90
CA LYS A 469 -9.54 -17.10 -34.18
C LYS A 469 -8.60 -16.18 -34.94
N ASP A 470 -7.70 -16.76 -35.72
CA ASP A 470 -6.94 -16.02 -36.71
C ASP A 470 -7.90 -15.48 -37.80
N GLY A 471 -7.66 -14.25 -38.25
CA GLY A 471 -8.53 -13.57 -39.24
C GLY A 471 -8.26 -12.06 -39.25
N ASP A 472 -9.23 -11.30 -38.75
CA ASP A 472 -9.12 -9.83 -38.67
C ASP A 472 -8.01 -9.39 -37.71
N ASP A 473 -7.71 -8.09 -37.68
CA ASP A 473 -6.72 -7.51 -36.78
C ASP A 473 -6.95 -7.97 -35.33
N PRO A 474 -5.95 -8.63 -34.72
CA PRO A 474 -6.09 -9.18 -33.38
C PRO A 474 -6.42 -8.14 -32.29
N VAL A 475 -5.92 -6.90 -32.47
CA VAL A 475 -6.16 -5.80 -31.51
C VAL A 475 -7.59 -5.30 -31.63
N VAL A 476 -8.10 -5.20 -32.85
CA VAL A 476 -9.51 -4.83 -33.09
C VAL A 476 -10.47 -5.88 -32.52
N GLN A 477 -10.19 -7.18 -32.74
CA GLN A 477 -10.96 -8.26 -32.12
C GLN A 477 -10.95 -8.18 -30.59
N LEU A 478 -9.76 -7.89 -30.00
CA LEU A 478 -9.62 -7.71 -28.56
C LEU A 478 -10.50 -6.55 -28.08
N ALA A 479 -10.39 -5.38 -28.73
CA ALA A 479 -11.15 -4.18 -28.37
C ALA A 479 -12.65 -4.40 -28.45
N GLN A 480 -13.15 -5.05 -29.49
CA GLN A 480 -14.58 -5.39 -29.65
C GLN A 480 -15.11 -6.27 -28.50
N ARG A 481 -14.33 -7.29 -28.08
CA ARG A 481 -14.72 -8.16 -26.95
C ARG A 481 -14.67 -7.44 -25.62
N VAL A 482 -13.64 -6.59 -25.40
CA VAL A 482 -13.49 -5.78 -24.18
C VAL A 482 -14.61 -4.74 -24.10
N SER A 483 -14.91 -4.02 -25.21
CA SER A 483 -16.01 -3.05 -25.27
C SER A 483 -17.34 -3.68 -24.82
N ARG A 484 -17.70 -4.83 -25.39
CA ARG A 484 -18.93 -5.56 -25.02
C ARG A 484 -18.92 -6.04 -23.55
N ARG A 485 -17.75 -6.42 -23.04
CA ARG A 485 -17.63 -6.99 -21.68
C ARG A 485 -17.68 -5.94 -20.59
N LEU A 486 -17.12 -4.77 -20.86
CA LEU A 486 -17.07 -3.62 -19.93
C LEU A 486 -18.22 -2.64 -20.13
N ASP A 487 -18.99 -2.79 -21.22
CA ASP A 487 -20.02 -1.84 -21.64
C ASP A 487 -19.44 -0.42 -21.77
N VAL A 488 -18.44 -0.29 -22.67
CA VAL A 488 -17.77 0.98 -22.97
C VAL A 488 -17.77 1.22 -24.47
N PRO A 489 -17.67 2.48 -24.95
CA PRO A 489 -17.56 2.80 -26.37
C PRO A 489 -16.40 2.06 -27.03
N LEU A 490 -16.61 1.62 -28.29
CA LEU A 490 -15.63 0.80 -29.00
C LEU A 490 -14.33 1.56 -29.27
N ASP A 491 -14.41 2.82 -29.62
CA ASP A 491 -13.27 3.70 -29.85
C ASP A 491 -12.38 3.84 -28.62
N VAL A 492 -12.97 3.97 -27.43
CA VAL A 492 -12.25 3.97 -26.14
C VAL A 492 -11.54 2.63 -25.94
N ALA A 493 -12.24 1.51 -26.17
CA ALA A 493 -11.63 0.19 -26.05
C ALA A 493 -10.51 -0.03 -27.08
N GLU A 494 -10.65 0.43 -28.32
CA GLU A 494 -9.61 0.34 -29.36
C GLU A 494 -8.36 1.13 -28.97
N GLN A 495 -8.51 2.37 -28.49
CA GLN A 495 -7.41 3.19 -28.06
C GLN A 495 -6.65 2.56 -26.89
N GLU A 496 -7.36 2.09 -25.84
CA GLU A 496 -6.74 1.51 -24.67
C GLU A 496 -6.10 0.14 -24.94
N MET A 497 -6.75 -0.72 -25.72
CA MET A 497 -6.16 -2.01 -26.08
C MET A 497 -4.92 -1.84 -26.96
N ALA A 498 -4.94 -0.93 -27.94
CA ALA A 498 -3.77 -0.60 -28.74
C ALA A 498 -2.61 -0.10 -27.88
N ARG A 499 -2.89 0.80 -26.92
CA ARG A 499 -1.90 1.31 -25.95
C ARG A 499 -1.27 0.18 -25.16
N LEU A 500 -2.07 -0.69 -24.55
CA LEU A 500 -1.57 -1.80 -23.72
C LEU A 500 -0.73 -2.81 -24.52
N VAL A 501 -1.12 -3.09 -25.76
CA VAL A 501 -0.36 -3.97 -26.66
C VAL A 501 0.95 -3.31 -27.09
N GLN A 502 0.90 -2.03 -27.49
CA GLN A 502 2.10 -1.26 -27.87
C GLN A 502 3.13 -1.17 -26.73
N MET A 503 2.67 -1.02 -25.51
CA MET A 503 3.54 -1.03 -24.31
C MET A 503 4.06 -2.44 -23.96
N GLY A 504 3.66 -3.50 -24.68
CA GLY A 504 4.03 -4.88 -24.40
C GLY A 504 3.42 -5.45 -23.12
N LEU A 505 2.36 -4.82 -22.59
CA LEU A 505 1.67 -5.24 -21.37
C LEU A 505 0.65 -6.34 -21.63
N LEU A 506 0.14 -6.43 -22.84
CA LEU A 506 -0.66 -7.55 -23.32
C LEU A 506 0.09 -8.26 -24.44
N LYS A 507 0.17 -9.58 -24.33
CA LYS A 507 0.86 -10.44 -25.31
C LYS A 507 -0.08 -11.49 -25.86
N ARG A 508 0.11 -11.80 -27.13
CA ARG A 508 -0.61 -12.85 -27.83
C ARG A 508 0.14 -14.18 -27.68
N GLU A 509 -0.53 -15.20 -27.20
CA GLU A 509 -0.03 -16.57 -27.10
C GLU A 509 -0.77 -17.46 -28.10
N LEU A 510 -0.04 -18.11 -28.98
CA LEU A 510 -0.61 -19.02 -29.98
C LEU A 510 -1.11 -20.32 -29.30
N THR A 511 -2.27 -20.78 -29.75
CA THR A 511 -2.89 -22.03 -29.31
C THR A 511 -3.34 -22.85 -30.53
N GLN A 512 -3.71 -24.11 -30.33
CA GLN A 512 -4.28 -24.90 -31.43
C GLN A 512 -5.58 -24.26 -31.94
N GLY A 513 -5.57 -23.75 -33.19
CA GLY A 513 -6.72 -23.14 -33.85
C GLY A 513 -7.04 -21.71 -33.42
N GLY A 514 -6.02 -20.92 -33.06
CA GLY A 514 -6.14 -19.50 -32.75
C GLY A 514 -5.13 -19.01 -31.72
N PHE A 515 -5.51 -18.01 -30.95
CA PHE A 515 -4.65 -17.40 -29.92
C PHE A 515 -5.46 -16.93 -28.70
N ILE A 516 -4.75 -16.67 -27.60
CA ILE A 516 -5.28 -16.00 -26.41
C ILE A 516 -4.44 -14.76 -26.08
N TRP A 517 -5.06 -13.80 -25.42
CA TRP A 517 -4.35 -12.67 -24.85
C TRP A 517 -4.02 -12.94 -23.39
N LYS A 518 -2.82 -12.56 -22.98
CA LYS A 518 -2.32 -12.65 -21.60
C LYS A 518 -1.62 -11.36 -21.21
N TRP A 519 -1.63 -11.08 -19.92
CA TRP A 519 -0.74 -10.08 -19.35
C TRP A 519 0.72 -10.53 -19.50
N GLY A 520 1.59 -9.60 -19.92
CA GLY A 520 2.99 -9.86 -20.29
C GLY A 520 3.95 -9.97 -19.12
#